data_a00934b14949eaad64047cc1a7fd53c0
#
_entry.id   a00934b14949eaad64047cc1a7fd53c0
#
_cell.length_a   1.000
_cell.length_b   1.000
_cell.length_c   1.000
_cell.angle_alpha   90.00
_cell.angle_beta   90.00
_cell.angle_gamma   90.00
#
_symmetry.space_group_name_H-M   'P 1'
#
loop_
_entity.id
_entity.type
_entity.pdbx_description
1 polymer ?
#
loop_
_entity_poly.entity_id
_entity_poly.type
_entity_poly.pdbx_seq_one_letter_code
_entity_poly.pdbx_strand_id
1 'polypeptide(L)'
;MSTKKFLLEEKDIPTAWYNIVADMKNKPLPILNPQTKQPLKEEDLYPLFSKGVSHQEMNTTDAWIEIPDEVRELYKVWRPTPLVRATGLEKALDTPAHIYFKNESVSPIGSHKLNSALAQAYYLSLIHI
;
A
#
# COMPACT_ATOMS: atom_id res chain seq x y z
N MET A 1 11.52 22.55 -21.83
CA MET A 1 11.82 22.04 -20.46
C MET A 1 10.92 20.84 -20.20
N SER A 2 11.45 19.73 -19.72
CA SER A 2 10.63 18.56 -19.39
C SER A 2 9.93 18.75 -18.02
N THR A 3 8.68 18.30 -17.92
CA THR A 3 7.91 18.33 -16.68
C THR A 3 8.64 17.52 -15.59
N LYS A 4 8.84 18.12 -14.41
CA LYS A 4 9.57 17.49 -13.30
C LYS A 4 8.64 16.98 -12.21
N LYS A 5 7.42 17.49 -12.13
CA LYS A 5 6.44 17.15 -11.08
C LYS A 5 5.09 16.87 -11.71
N PHE A 6 4.50 15.72 -11.34
CA PHE A 6 3.18 15.29 -11.79
C PHE A 6 2.26 15.18 -10.59
N LEU A 7 1.08 15.74 -10.71
CA LEU A 7 -0.02 15.63 -9.73
C LEU A 7 -1.22 15.05 -10.46
N LEU A 8 -1.86 14.09 -9.82
CA LEU A 8 -3.16 13.57 -10.21
C LEU A 8 -4.25 14.31 -9.42
N GLU A 9 -5.50 14.13 -9.81
CA GLU A 9 -6.67 14.70 -9.12
C GLU A 9 -7.30 13.68 -8.17
N GLU A 10 -8.19 14.10 -7.28
CA GLU A 10 -8.90 13.21 -6.34
C GLU A 10 -9.65 12.09 -7.03
N LYS A 11 -10.22 12.35 -8.22
CA LYS A 11 -10.90 11.32 -9.05
C LYS A 11 -9.99 10.17 -9.47
N ASP A 12 -8.67 10.38 -9.44
CA ASP A 12 -7.66 9.38 -9.82
C ASP A 12 -7.21 8.51 -8.63
N ILE A 13 -7.77 8.74 -7.42
CA ILE A 13 -7.55 7.85 -6.28
C ILE A 13 -8.15 6.48 -6.60
N PRO A 14 -7.35 5.38 -6.50
CA PRO A 14 -7.84 4.06 -6.84
C PRO A 14 -9.00 3.63 -5.92
N THR A 15 -9.90 2.84 -6.48
CA THR A 15 -11.04 2.25 -5.75
C THR A 15 -10.72 0.91 -5.13
N ALA A 16 -9.60 0.30 -5.52
CA ALA A 16 -9.16 -1.00 -5.02
C ALA A 16 -7.63 -1.03 -4.83
N TRP A 17 -7.17 -1.82 -3.88
CA TRP A 17 -5.77 -2.22 -3.77
C TRP A 17 -5.49 -3.37 -4.72
N TYR A 18 -4.33 -3.34 -5.36
CA TYR A 18 -3.88 -4.42 -6.21
C TYR A 18 -3.03 -5.41 -5.41
N ASN A 19 -3.48 -6.66 -5.38
CA ASN A 19 -2.75 -7.76 -4.78
C ASN A 19 -1.94 -8.51 -5.84
N ILE A 20 -0.66 -8.17 -5.96
CA ILE A 20 0.23 -8.76 -6.96
C ILE A 20 0.36 -10.28 -6.82
N VAL A 21 0.18 -10.83 -5.61
CA VAL A 21 0.33 -12.28 -5.35
C VAL A 21 -0.66 -13.10 -6.17
N ALA A 22 -1.86 -12.56 -6.44
CA ALA A 22 -2.85 -13.23 -7.28
C ALA A 22 -2.33 -13.54 -8.69
N ASP A 23 -1.55 -12.62 -9.26
CA ASP A 23 -1.05 -12.68 -10.63
C ASP A 23 0.39 -13.22 -10.74
N MET A 24 1.05 -13.51 -9.62
CA MET A 24 2.40 -14.07 -9.64
C MET A 24 2.40 -15.49 -10.18
N LYS A 25 3.26 -15.76 -11.19
CA LYS A 25 3.49 -17.10 -11.72
C LYS A 25 4.05 -18.05 -10.65
N ASN A 26 4.99 -17.55 -9.86
CA ASN A 26 5.57 -18.26 -8.72
C ASN A 26 5.15 -17.54 -7.45
N LYS A 27 4.13 -18.05 -6.78
CA LYS A 27 3.65 -17.47 -5.52
C LYS A 27 4.70 -17.59 -4.42
N PRO A 28 4.77 -16.65 -3.47
CA PRO A 28 5.67 -16.75 -2.32
C PRO A 28 5.33 -18.00 -1.50
N LEU A 29 6.34 -18.54 -0.82
CA LEU A 29 6.10 -19.60 0.15
C LEU A 29 5.24 -19.09 1.29
N PRO A 30 4.42 -19.96 1.92
CA PRO A 30 3.59 -19.56 3.04
C PRO A 30 4.46 -19.08 4.21
N ILE A 31 3.98 -18.08 4.93
CA ILE A 31 4.59 -17.61 6.17
C ILE A 31 4.49 -18.75 7.19
N LEU A 32 5.60 -19.04 7.87
CA LEU A 32 5.62 -20.10 8.88
C LEU A 32 5.46 -19.53 10.29
N ASN A 33 4.68 -20.22 11.10
CA ASN A 33 4.60 -19.95 12.53
C ASN A 33 5.99 -20.19 13.15
N PRO A 34 6.58 -19.22 13.87
CA PRO A 34 7.94 -19.32 14.38
C PRO A 34 8.13 -20.43 15.41
N GLN A 35 7.06 -20.83 16.12
CA GLN A 35 7.10 -21.87 17.15
C GLN A 35 6.89 -23.27 16.56
N THR A 36 5.82 -23.43 15.75
CA THR A 36 5.42 -24.74 15.22
C THR A 36 6.10 -25.11 13.91
N LYS A 37 6.68 -24.11 13.19
CA LYS A 37 7.26 -24.27 11.82
C LYS A 37 6.24 -24.74 10.78
N GLN A 38 4.95 -24.69 11.10
CA GLN A 38 3.86 -24.97 10.16
C GLN A 38 3.40 -23.68 9.46
N PRO A 39 2.77 -23.76 8.29
CA PRO A 39 2.16 -22.62 7.64
C PRO A 39 1.20 -21.88 8.59
N LEU A 40 1.33 -20.55 8.67
CA LEU A 40 0.41 -19.71 9.44
C LEU A 40 -1.01 -19.86 8.89
N LYS A 41 -1.98 -19.90 9.82
CA LYS A 41 -3.40 -19.72 9.50
C LYS A 41 -3.80 -18.26 9.74
N GLU A 42 -4.92 -17.85 9.17
CA GLU A 42 -5.43 -16.50 9.34
C GLU A 42 -5.63 -16.14 10.83
N GLU A 43 -6.14 -17.11 11.61
CA GLU A 43 -6.38 -16.91 13.04
C GLU A 43 -5.11 -16.64 13.86
N ASP A 44 -3.96 -17.15 13.41
CA ASP A 44 -2.65 -16.90 14.05
C ASP A 44 -2.24 -15.41 13.99
N LEU A 45 -2.82 -14.64 13.07
CA LEU A 45 -2.57 -13.21 12.90
C LEU A 45 -3.46 -12.32 13.77
N TYR A 46 -4.60 -12.82 14.24
CA TYR A 46 -5.58 -12.02 14.98
C TYR A 46 -5.07 -11.37 16.28
N PRO A 47 -4.09 -11.96 17.01
CA PRO A 47 -3.51 -11.30 18.18
C PRO A 47 -2.71 -10.02 17.82
N LEU A 48 -2.28 -9.88 16.57
CA LEU A 48 -1.43 -8.78 16.11
C LEU A 48 -2.16 -7.80 15.19
N PHE A 49 -3.14 -8.29 14.41
CA PHE A 49 -3.82 -7.54 13.37
C PHE A 49 -5.33 -7.71 13.44
N SER A 50 -6.07 -6.74 12.93
CA SER A 50 -7.52 -6.89 12.74
C SER A 50 -7.84 -8.02 11.75
N LYS A 51 -9.03 -8.62 11.87
CA LYS A 51 -9.46 -9.70 10.98
C LYS A 51 -9.44 -9.28 9.50
N GLY A 52 -9.87 -8.06 9.16
CA GLY A 52 -9.84 -7.56 7.78
C GLY A 52 -8.43 -7.48 7.21
N VAL A 53 -7.45 -7.03 7.99
CA VAL A 53 -6.03 -7.00 7.58
C VAL A 53 -5.47 -8.41 7.46
N SER A 54 -5.77 -9.29 8.43
CA SER A 54 -5.32 -10.69 8.40
C SER A 54 -5.86 -11.43 7.18
N HIS A 55 -7.13 -11.21 6.84
CA HIS A 55 -7.74 -11.77 5.65
C HIS A 55 -7.05 -11.30 4.36
N GLN A 56 -6.74 -10.00 4.25
CA GLN A 56 -6.02 -9.47 3.09
C GLN A 56 -4.61 -10.04 2.97
N GLU A 57 -3.89 -10.18 4.09
CA GLU A 57 -2.52 -10.74 4.11
C GLU A 57 -2.50 -12.20 3.63
N MET A 58 -3.52 -12.98 3.98
CA MET A 58 -3.62 -14.39 3.59
C MET A 58 -4.24 -14.60 2.20
N ASN A 59 -4.78 -13.55 1.58
CA ASN A 59 -5.42 -13.64 0.27
C ASN A 59 -4.39 -13.76 -0.84
N THR A 60 -4.40 -14.87 -1.55
CA THR A 60 -3.50 -15.15 -2.68
C THR A 60 -4.23 -15.30 -4.01
N THR A 61 -5.53 -15.04 -4.05
CA THR A 61 -6.41 -15.31 -5.22
C THR A 61 -7.01 -14.07 -5.83
N ASP A 62 -7.43 -13.11 -4.99
CA ASP A 62 -8.12 -11.92 -5.47
C ASP A 62 -7.10 -10.83 -5.85
N ALA A 63 -7.05 -10.51 -7.14
CA ALA A 63 -6.12 -9.50 -7.65
C ALA A 63 -6.49 -8.07 -7.21
N TRP A 64 -7.80 -7.81 -6.98
CA TRP A 64 -8.29 -6.50 -6.59
C TRP A 64 -9.11 -6.61 -5.31
N ILE A 65 -8.74 -5.82 -4.32
CA ILE A 65 -9.41 -5.74 -3.02
C ILE A 65 -9.99 -4.34 -2.90
N GLU A 66 -11.30 -4.24 -2.80
CA GLU A 66 -11.99 -2.96 -2.71
C GLU A 66 -11.53 -2.15 -1.50
N ILE A 67 -11.29 -0.85 -1.72
CA ILE A 67 -10.97 0.09 -0.65
C ILE A 67 -12.30 0.64 -0.10
N PRO A 68 -12.60 0.46 1.20
CA PRO A 68 -13.80 1.04 1.80
C PRO A 68 -13.93 2.54 1.52
N ASP A 69 -15.14 3.01 1.28
CA ASP A 69 -15.40 4.40 0.94
C ASP A 69 -14.89 5.36 2.01
N GLU A 70 -15.03 5.00 3.29
CA GLU A 70 -14.55 5.80 4.41
C GLU A 70 -13.01 5.95 4.38
N VAL A 71 -12.30 4.89 4.01
CA VAL A 71 -10.84 4.94 3.84
C VAL A 71 -10.47 5.81 2.64
N ARG A 72 -11.22 5.72 1.54
CA ARG A 72 -11.01 6.55 0.35
C ARG A 72 -11.23 8.03 0.64
N GLU A 73 -12.29 8.38 1.37
CA GLU A 73 -12.56 9.76 1.78
C GLU A 73 -11.42 10.32 2.63
N LEU A 74 -10.90 9.54 3.57
CA LEU A 74 -9.76 9.96 4.37
C LEU A 74 -8.47 10.10 3.54
N TYR A 75 -8.27 9.26 2.51
CA TYR A 75 -7.12 9.40 1.61
C TYR A 75 -7.10 10.74 0.87
N LYS A 76 -8.24 11.35 0.57
CA LYS A 76 -8.32 12.65 -0.11
C LYS A 76 -7.64 13.78 0.66
N VAL A 77 -7.42 13.62 1.97
CA VAL A 77 -6.74 14.64 2.80
C VAL A 77 -5.32 14.93 2.29
N TRP A 78 -4.61 13.94 1.74
CA TRP A 78 -3.23 14.13 1.25
C TRP A 78 -2.92 13.45 -0.09
N ARG A 79 -3.78 12.60 -0.59
CA ARG A 79 -3.59 11.90 -1.86
C ARG A 79 -4.43 12.57 -2.96
N PRO A 80 -3.99 12.46 -4.22
CA PRO A 80 -2.74 11.83 -4.69
C PRO A 80 -1.49 12.62 -4.30
N THR A 81 -0.44 11.89 -3.89
CA THR A 81 0.86 12.50 -3.61
C THR A 81 1.65 12.76 -4.91
N PRO A 82 2.57 13.75 -4.96
CA PRO A 82 3.30 14.07 -6.17
C PRO A 82 4.23 12.95 -6.63
N LEU A 83 4.31 12.73 -7.95
CA LEU A 83 5.39 11.99 -8.61
C LEU A 83 6.44 13.00 -9.08
N VAL A 84 7.67 12.88 -8.62
CA VAL A 84 8.75 13.84 -8.89
C VAL A 84 9.91 13.17 -9.60
N ARG A 85 10.41 13.83 -10.67
CA ARG A 85 11.57 13.35 -11.40
C ARG A 85 12.87 13.73 -10.69
N ALA A 86 13.72 12.76 -10.44
CA ALA A 86 14.99 12.89 -9.74
C ALA A 86 16.14 13.24 -10.71
N THR A 87 16.05 14.39 -11.40
CA THR A 87 17.02 14.78 -12.42
C THR A 87 18.46 14.90 -11.89
N GLY A 88 18.63 15.25 -10.62
CA GLY A 88 19.96 15.28 -10.00
C GLY A 88 20.57 13.88 -9.87
N LEU A 89 19.76 12.89 -9.52
CA LEU A 89 20.19 11.48 -9.43
C LEU A 89 20.50 10.92 -10.83
N GLU A 90 19.66 11.20 -11.83
CA GLU A 90 19.91 10.79 -13.22
C GLU A 90 21.29 11.31 -13.70
N LYS A 91 21.58 12.58 -13.42
CA LYS A 91 22.87 13.19 -13.77
C LYS A 91 24.04 12.56 -12.99
N ALA A 92 23.88 12.32 -11.69
CA ALA A 92 24.91 11.71 -10.88
C ALA A 92 25.27 10.28 -11.28
N LEU A 93 24.29 9.54 -11.80
CA LEU A 93 24.45 8.17 -12.29
C LEU A 93 24.86 8.11 -13.76
N ASP A 94 24.93 9.23 -14.45
CA ASP A 94 25.20 9.32 -15.90
C ASP A 94 24.32 8.33 -16.71
N THR A 95 23.03 8.29 -16.42
CA THR A 95 22.08 7.35 -17.00
C THR A 95 21.09 8.03 -17.94
N PRO A 96 20.73 7.41 -19.08
CA PRO A 96 19.65 7.88 -19.93
C PRO A 96 18.26 7.58 -19.35
N ALA A 97 18.17 6.78 -18.29
CA ALA A 97 16.90 6.43 -17.65
C ALA A 97 16.26 7.64 -16.96
N HIS A 98 14.95 7.73 -17.06
CA HIS A 98 14.17 8.71 -16.30
C HIS A 98 13.79 8.11 -14.94
N ILE A 99 14.33 8.66 -13.86
CA ILE A 99 14.12 8.17 -12.50
C ILE A 99 13.09 9.05 -11.80
N TYR A 100 12.09 8.43 -11.21
CA TYR A 100 11.02 9.12 -10.47
C TYR A 100 10.89 8.55 -9.07
N PHE A 101 10.44 9.41 -8.15
CA PHE A 101 10.03 8.99 -6.83
C PHE A 101 8.65 9.54 -6.47
N LYS A 102 7.88 8.74 -5.76
CA LYS A 102 6.61 9.14 -5.18
C LYS A 102 6.89 9.90 -3.90
N ASN A 103 6.52 11.18 -3.85
CA ASN A 103 6.84 12.02 -2.68
C ASN A 103 5.77 11.87 -1.60
N GLU A 104 5.98 10.95 -0.67
CA GLU A 104 5.10 10.70 0.46
C GLU A 104 5.37 11.62 1.68
N SER A 105 6.38 12.50 1.60
CA SER A 105 6.68 13.46 2.67
C SER A 105 5.58 14.53 2.85
N VAL A 106 4.69 14.67 1.86
CA VAL A 106 3.55 15.59 1.92
C VAL A 106 2.37 15.07 2.73
N SER A 107 2.41 13.81 3.17
CA SER A 107 1.39 13.25 4.06
C SER A 107 1.42 13.94 5.43
N PRO A 108 0.30 13.94 6.20
CA PRO A 108 0.23 14.56 7.51
C PRO A 108 1.30 14.13 8.51
N ILE A 109 1.87 12.94 8.34
CA ILE A 109 2.96 12.40 9.19
C ILE A 109 4.33 12.40 8.50
N GLY A 110 4.43 12.97 7.29
CA GLY A 110 5.66 13.00 6.50
C GLY A 110 6.16 11.61 6.03
N SER A 111 5.29 10.61 5.93
CA SER A 111 5.65 9.22 5.63
C SER A 111 4.56 8.46 4.88
N HIS A 112 4.98 7.48 4.05
CA HIS A 112 4.10 6.53 3.37
C HIS A 112 3.32 5.61 4.34
N LYS A 113 3.77 5.47 5.58
CA LYS A 113 3.14 4.59 6.59
C LYS A 113 1.68 4.92 6.87
N LEU A 114 1.28 6.20 6.70
CA LEU A 114 -0.10 6.60 6.87
C LEU A 114 -1.06 5.88 5.93
N ASN A 115 -0.62 5.50 4.72
CA ASN A 115 -1.45 4.81 3.75
C ASN A 115 -1.95 3.45 4.26
N SER A 116 -1.10 2.70 4.95
CA SER A 116 -1.50 1.40 5.54
C SER A 116 -2.07 1.57 6.95
N ALA A 117 -1.53 2.47 7.76
CA ALA A 117 -2.00 2.69 9.13
C ALA A 117 -3.48 3.12 9.18
N LEU A 118 -3.92 3.95 8.22
CA LEU A 118 -5.30 4.38 8.13
C LEU A 118 -6.26 3.21 7.88
N ALA A 119 -5.92 2.34 6.91
CA ALA A 119 -6.73 1.15 6.63
C ALA A 119 -6.77 0.19 7.81
N GLN A 120 -5.63 0.01 8.52
CA GLN A 120 -5.58 -0.79 9.73
C GLN A 120 -6.48 -0.22 10.83
N ALA A 121 -6.44 1.10 11.05
CA ALA A 121 -7.29 1.78 12.03
C ALA A 121 -8.79 1.62 11.68
N TYR A 122 -9.15 1.74 10.40
CA TYR A 122 -10.51 1.50 9.94
C TYR A 122 -10.99 0.09 10.31
N TYR A 123 -10.22 -0.94 9.94
CA TYR A 123 -10.60 -2.32 10.25
C TYR A 123 -10.60 -2.63 11.74
N LEU A 124 -9.79 -1.95 12.56
CA LEU A 124 -9.85 -2.06 14.00
C LEU A 124 -11.12 -1.43 14.57
N SER A 125 -11.58 -0.30 14.01
CA SER A 125 -12.80 0.37 14.46
C SER A 125 -14.04 -0.50 14.30
N LEU A 126 -14.09 -1.37 13.29
CA LEU A 126 -15.21 -2.29 13.05
C LEU A 126 -15.34 -3.39 14.10
N ILE A 127 -14.31 -3.62 14.95
CA ILE A 127 -14.33 -4.65 15.99
C ILE A 127 -14.82 -4.10 17.31
N HIS A 128 -14.80 -2.78 17.50
CA HIS A 128 -15.06 -2.11 18.78
C HIS A 128 -16.35 -1.27 18.79
N ILE A 129 -17.20 -1.43 17.78
CA ILE A 129 -18.53 -0.79 17.73
C ILE A 129 -19.62 -1.78 18.10
#